data_5b535e8ee42ae21836cb33815079efe2
#
_entry.id   5b535e8ee42ae21836cb33815079efe2
#
_cell.length_a   1.000
_cell.length_b   1.000
_cell.length_c   1.000
_cell.angle_alpha   90.00
_cell.angle_beta   90.00
_cell.angle_gamma   90.00
#
_symmetry.space_group_name_H-M   'P 1'
#
loop_
_entity.id
_entity.type
_entity.pdbx_description
1 polymer ?
#
loop_
_entity_poly.entity_id
_entity_poly.type
_entity_poly.pdbx_seq_one_letter_code
_entity_poly.pdbx_strand_id
1 'polypeptide(L)'
;MMGKSLSIAFAMAVAGVLVAGCQTDSRQQALATSESQVALRQIQSRAFDTRDRNMMLRTIIATMQDLSFVIDEADAVLGSVSGTKLDGYQLRMTVSIRPRGETQLIVRANAQYNITPVEDPEPYQQFFTALQKSLFLTAHSVD
;
A
#
# COMPACT_ATOMS: atom_id res chain seq x y z
N MET A 1 -9.92 55.47 -43.47
CA MET A 1 -8.76 54.89 -42.77
C MET A 1 -9.01 54.54 -41.31
N MET A 2 -10.25 54.39 -40.86
CA MET A 2 -10.57 54.10 -39.43
C MET A 2 -11.11 52.68 -39.17
N GLY A 3 -11.00 51.75 -40.11
CA GLY A 3 -11.57 50.41 -39.98
C GLY A 3 -10.60 49.26 -39.63
N LYS A 4 -9.29 49.51 -39.68
CA LYS A 4 -8.29 48.43 -39.45
C LYS A 4 -7.76 48.31 -38.06
N SER A 5 -7.85 49.31 -37.21
CA SER A 5 -7.36 49.32 -35.82
C SER A 5 -8.35 48.68 -34.83
N LEU A 6 -9.63 48.66 -35.15
CA LEU A 6 -10.66 48.08 -34.28
C LEU A 6 -10.69 46.53 -34.34
N SER A 7 -10.35 45.97 -35.50
CA SER A 7 -10.30 44.50 -35.70
C SER A 7 -9.11 43.83 -34.99
N ILE A 8 -8.00 44.51 -34.80
CA ILE A 8 -6.80 44.00 -34.11
C ILE A 8 -7.00 43.98 -32.60
N ALA A 9 -7.71 45.00 -32.05
CA ALA A 9 -8.00 45.04 -30.62
C ALA A 9 -8.98 43.94 -30.17
N PHE A 10 -9.91 43.55 -31.04
CA PHE A 10 -10.85 42.45 -30.75
C PHE A 10 -10.21 41.07 -30.83
N ALA A 11 -9.23 40.85 -31.68
CA ALA A 11 -8.49 39.59 -31.80
C ALA A 11 -7.56 39.32 -30.61
N MET A 12 -7.03 40.38 -29.95
CA MET A 12 -6.18 40.21 -28.75
C MET A 12 -6.97 39.89 -27.47
N ALA A 13 -8.23 40.31 -27.39
CA ALA A 13 -9.08 40.04 -26.23
C ALA A 13 -9.57 38.59 -26.15
N VAL A 14 -9.66 37.88 -27.27
CA VAL A 14 -10.12 36.47 -27.32
C VAL A 14 -9.01 35.48 -27.00
N ALA A 15 -7.73 35.80 -27.17
CA ALA A 15 -6.59 34.93 -26.90
C ALA A 15 -6.27 34.79 -25.40
N GLY A 16 -6.78 35.67 -24.53
CA GLY A 16 -6.48 35.69 -23.08
C GLY A 16 -7.32 34.73 -22.21
N VAL A 17 -8.40 34.14 -22.73
CA VAL A 17 -9.37 33.37 -21.92
C VAL A 17 -9.10 31.85 -21.92
N LEU A 18 -8.20 31.35 -22.72
CA LEU A 18 -8.00 29.90 -22.90
C LEU A 18 -6.96 29.28 -21.95
N VAL A 19 -6.32 30.00 -21.05
CA VAL A 19 -5.23 29.48 -20.20
C VAL A 19 -5.68 29.12 -18.77
N ALA A 20 -6.92 29.44 -18.37
CA ALA A 20 -7.38 29.27 -16.98
C ALA A 20 -7.96 27.86 -16.67
N GLY A 21 -8.14 26.98 -17.67
CA GLY A 21 -8.84 25.69 -17.49
C GLY A 21 -8.00 24.52 -17.00
N CYS A 22 -6.67 24.57 -17.10
CA CYS A 22 -5.83 23.37 -16.84
C CYS A 22 -5.30 23.23 -15.41
N GLN A 23 -5.46 24.21 -14.53
CA GLN A 23 -4.85 24.15 -13.18
C GLN A 23 -5.75 23.49 -12.13
N THR A 24 -7.04 23.45 -12.32
CA THR A 24 -7.99 22.85 -11.38
C THR A 24 -7.96 21.31 -11.43
N ASP A 25 -7.86 20.73 -12.61
CA ASP A 25 -7.82 19.26 -12.78
C ASP A 25 -6.56 18.63 -12.19
N SER A 26 -5.41 19.27 -12.33
CA SER A 26 -4.13 18.75 -11.80
C SER A 26 -4.10 18.71 -10.28
N ARG A 27 -4.72 19.67 -9.59
CA ARG A 27 -4.81 19.69 -8.12
C ARG A 27 -5.78 18.63 -7.61
N GLN A 28 -6.94 18.47 -8.23
CA GLN A 28 -7.93 17.47 -7.89
C GLN A 28 -7.36 16.06 -8.12
N GLN A 29 -6.65 15.85 -9.22
CA GLN A 29 -6.01 14.59 -9.52
C GLN A 29 -4.87 14.26 -8.53
N ALA A 30 -4.05 15.22 -8.13
CA ALA A 30 -3.01 15.05 -7.12
C ALA A 30 -3.60 14.73 -5.74
N LEU A 31 -4.69 15.40 -5.34
CA LEU A 31 -5.38 15.12 -4.08
C LEU A 31 -6.04 13.73 -4.08
N ALA A 32 -6.74 13.37 -5.15
CA ALA A 32 -7.35 12.04 -5.29
C ALA A 32 -6.28 10.93 -5.24
N THR A 33 -5.12 11.12 -5.86
CA THR A 33 -4.00 10.18 -5.83
C THR A 33 -3.43 10.07 -4.41
N SER A 34 -3.30 11.17 -3.69
CA SER A 34 -2.77 11.16 -2.31
C SER A 34 -3.73 10.48 -1.33
N GLU A 35 -5.04 10.71 -1.46
CA GLU A 35 -6.07 10.04 -0.65
C GLU A 35 -6.10 8.53 -0.90
N SER A 36 -6.02 8.11 -2.16
CA SER A 36 -5.94 6.69 -2.53
C SER A 36 -4.70 6.02 -1.93
N GLN A 37 -3.55 6.67 -1.97
CA GLN A 37 -2.32 6.13 -1.38
C GLN A 37 -2.37 6.06 0.15
N VAL A 38 -3.01 7.02 0.82
CA VAL A 38 -3.21 6.98 2.28
C VAL A 38 -4.13 5.83 2.65
N ALA A 39 -5.25 5.66 1.94
CA ALA A 39 -6.17 4.55 2.15
C ALA A 39 -5.46 3.19 1.94
N LEU A 40 -4.67 3.04 0.89
CA LEU A 40 -3.89 1.84 0.62
C LEU A 40 -2.90 1.53 1.77
N ARG A 41 -2.19 2.53 2.30
CA ARG A 41 -1.28 2.33 3.43
C ARG A 41 -2.00 1.86 4.69
N GLN A 42 -3.23 2.29 4.91
CA GLN A 42 -4.03 1.86 6.07
C GLN A 42 -4.39 0.38 6.02
N ILE A 43 -4.75 -0.14 4.85
CA ILE A 43 -5.04 -1.57 4.67
C ILE A 43 -3.77 -2.43 4.68
N GLN A 44 -2.64 -1.88 4.30
CA GLN A 44 -1.34 -2.55 4.23
C GLN A 44 -0.60 -2.64 5.57
N SER A 45 -1.06 -1.98 6.63
CA SER A 45 -0.28 -1.87 7.86
C SER A 45 -1.13 -2.12 9.09
N ARG A 46 -0.59 -2.89 10.08
CA ARG A 46 -1.19 -3.05 11.41
C ARG A 46 -0.14 -3.01 12.50
N ALA A 47 -0.51 -2.41 13.64
CA ALA A 47 0.30 -2.43 14.86
C ALA A 47 -0.13 -3.60 15.76
N PHE A 48 0.85 -4.20 16.43
CA PHE A 48 0.67 -5.30 17.37
C PHE A 48 1.38 -4.99 18.69
N ASP A 49 0.73 -5.29 19.81
CA ASP A 49 1.23 -5.01 21.15
C ASP A 49 2.24 -6.07 21.60
N THR A 50 3.35 -6.13 20.91
CA THR A 50 4.48 -7.01 21.21
C THR A 50 5.79 -6.38 20.77
N ARG A 51 6.89 -6.73 21.43
CA ARG A 51 8.27 -6.38 21.05
C ARG A 51 9.05 -7.58 20.53
N ASP A 52 8.49 -8.78 20.61
CA ASP A 52 9.15 -10.00 20.18
C ASP A 52 9.13 -10.12 18.65
N ARG A 53 10.17 -9.54 18.06
CA ARG A 53 10.35 -9.53 16.61
C ARG A 53 10.57 -10.93 16.03
N ASN A 54 11.27 -11.79 16.77
CA ASN A 54 11.57 -13.15 16.31
C ASN A 54 10.31 -14.03 16.31
N MET A 55 9.51 -13.91 17.36
CA MET A 55 8.20 -14.58 17.42
C MET A 55 7.31 -14.08 16.29
N MET A 56 7.21 -12.75 16.09
CA MET A 56 6.43 -12.16 15.01
C MET A 56 6.87 -12.68 13.63
N LEU A 57 8.18 -12.74 13.38
CA LEU A 57 8.72 -13.21 12.10
C LEU A 57 8.33 -14.66 11.83
N ARG A 58 8.51 -15.56 12.82
CA ARG A 58 8.09 -16.97 12.70
C ARG A 58 6.60 -17.10 12.45
N THR A 59 5.80 -16.31 13.16
CA THR A 59 4.33 -16.34 12.99
C THR A 59 3.92 -15.84 11.60
N ILE A 60 4.57 -14.81 11.07
CA ILE A 60 4.35 -14.34 9.70
C ILE A 60 4.66 -15.43 8.68
N ILE A 61 5.80 -16.11 8.82
CA ILE A 61 6.19 -17.21 7.92
C ILE A 61 5.12 -18.31 7.96
N ALA A 62 4.73 -18.78 9.14
CA ALA A 62 3.70 -19.79 9.30
C ALA A 62 2.36 -19.35 8.69
N THR A 63 1.94 -18.10 8.95
CA THR A 63 0.70 -17.54 8.40
C THR A 63 0.72 -17.49 6.87
N MET A 64 1.82 -17.07 6.27
CA MET A 64 1.96 -17.06 4.81
C MET A 64 1.89 -18.47 4.23
N GLN A 65 2.53 -19.46 4.87
CA GLN A 65 2.47 -20.85 4.45
C GLN A 65 1.03 -21.42 4.57
N ASP A 66 0.32 -21.10 5.65
CA ASP A 66 -1.10 -21.50 5.84
C ASP A 66 -2.00 -20.89 4.76
N LEU A 67 -1.67 -19.71 4.26
CA LEU A 67 -2.34 -19.05 3.13
C LEU A 67 -1.84 -19.51 1.75
N SER A 68 -1.06 -20.60 1.71
CA SER A 68 -0.51 -21.24 0.49
C SER A 68 0.56 -20.41 -0.23
N PHE A 69 1.25 -19.50 0.48
CA PHE A 69 2.45 -18.88 -0.06
C PHE A 69 3.66 -19.81 0.10
N VAL A 70 4.43 -19.94 -0.95
CA VAL A 70 5.78 -20.49 -0.89
C VAL A 70 6.71 -19.35 -0.50
N ILE A 71 7.48 -19.54 0.58
CA ILE A 71 8.41 -18.51 1.05
C ILE A 71 9.60 -18.44 0.08
N ASP A 72 9.81 -17.29 -0.51
CA ASP A 72 10.93 -17.02 -1.42
C ASP A 72 12.18 -16.60 -0.63
N GLU A 73 11.99 -15.73 0.37
CA GLU A 73 13.06 -15.15 1.17
C GLU A 73 12.56 -14.76 2.56
N ALA A 74 13.39 -14.97 3.57
CA ALA A 74 13.14 -14.48 4.93
C ALA A 74 14.44 -13.93 5.52
N ASP A 75 14.44 -12.66 5.92
CA ASP A 75 15.58 -11.97 6.50
C ASP A 75 15.24 -11.52 7.93
N ALA A 76 15.86 -12.18 8.92
CA ALA A 76 15.65 -11.85 10.32
C ALA A 76 16.32 -10.53 10.74
N VAL A 77 17.39 -10.11 10.07
CA VAL A 77 18.09 -8.85 10.36
C VAL A 77 17.25 -7.67 9.88
N LEU A 78 16.79 -7.71 8.65
CA LEU A 78 15.90 -6.70 8.08
C LEU A 78 14.48 -6.81 8.66
N GLY A 79 14.06 -7.99 9.09
CA GLY A 79 12.70 -8.28 9.53
C GLY A 79 11.72 -8.28 8.37
N SER A 80 12.08 -8.97 7.31
CA SER A 80 11.26 -9.08 6.11
C SER A 80 11.10 -10.51 5.67
N VAL A 81 9.93 -10.82 5.12
CA VAL A 81 9.58 -12.10 4.50
C VAL A 81 8.91 -11.82 3.18
N SER A 82 9.33 -12.52 2.13
CA SER A 82 8.61 -12.52 0.86
C SER A 82 8.19 -13.95 0.49
N GLY A 83 7.05 -14.06 -0.15
CA GLY A 83 6.52 -15.32 -0.63
C GLY A 83 5.63 -15.12 -1.85
N THR A 84 5.50 -16.19 -2.62
CA THR A 84 4.71 -16.21 -3.85
C THR A 84 3.64 -17.29 -3.77
N LYS A 85 2.44 -16.94 -4.20
CA LYS A 85 1.30 -17.83 -4.32
C LYS A 85 0.84 -17.88 -5.77
N LEU A 86 0.59 -19.07 -6.28
CA LEU A 86 -0.02 -19.28 -7.59
C LEU A 86 -1.51 -19.54 -7.39
N ASP A 87 -2.34 -18.56 -7.70
CA ASP A 87 -3.79 -18.62 -7.60
C ASP A 87 -4.41 -17.98 -8.85
N GLY A 88 -4.29 -18.68 -10.00
CA GLY A 88 -4.63 -18.13 -11.31
C GLY A 88 -3.64 -17.08 -11.82
N TYR A 89 -3.06 -16.31 -10.91
CA TYR A 89 -2.01 -15.31 -11.14
C TYR A 89 -0.87 -15.51 -10.14
N GLN A 90 0.30 -15.03 -10.48
CA GLN A 90 1.43 -15.00 -9.55
C GLN A 90 1.24 -13.83 -8.57
N LEU A 91 0.74 -14.12 -7.38
CA LEU A 91 0.63 -13.17 -6.28
C LEU A 91 1.88 -13.24 -5.41
N ARG A 92 2.68 -12.19 -5.41
CA ARG A 92 3.81 -12.03 -4.49
C ARG A 92 3.41 -11.10 -3.35
N MET A 93 3.70 -11.52 -2.12
CA MET A 93 3.51 -10.68 -0.93
C MET A 93 4.85 -10.53 -0.21
N THR A 94 5.19 -9.29 0.14
CA THR A 94 6.35 -8.96 0.97
C THR A 94 5.85 -8.32 2.26
N VAL A 95 6.25 -8.90 3.39
CA VAL A 95 5.87 -8.46 4.73
C VAL A 95 7.11 -7.94 5.44
N SER A 96 7.02 -6.79 6.06
CA SER A 96 8.09 -6.19 6.86
C SER A 96 7.62 -5.86 8.28
N ILE A 97 8.54 -6.00 9.24
CA ILE A 97 8.33 -5.73 10.66
C ILE A 97 9.23 -4.58 11.07
N ARG A 98 8.67 -3.59 11.75
CA ARG A 98 9.44 -2.46 12.30
C ARG A 98 8.97 -2.15 13.72
N PRO A 99 9.86 -1.69 14.62
CA PRO A 99 9.46 -1.15 15.91
C PRO A 99 8.55 0.06 15.74
N ARG A 100 7.54 0.16 16.61
CA ARG A 100 6.67 1.32 16.74
C ARG A 100 6.67 1.75 18.21
N GLY A 101 7.41 2.82 18.51
CA GLY A 101 7.66 3.19 19.91
C GLY A 101 8.41 2.09 20.66
N GLU A 102 8.17 1.99 21.97
CA GLU A 102 8.89 1.07 22.86
C GLU A 102 8.16 -0.26 23.09
N THR A 103 6.89 -0.36 22.76
CA THR A 103 6.03 -1.49 23.17
C THR A 103 5.36 -2.23 22.01
N GLN A 104 5.44 -1.71 20.79
CA GLN A 104 4.70 -2.24 19.65
C GLN A 104 5.62 -2.57 18.47
N LEU A 105 5.15 -3.47 17.63
CA LEU A 105 5.65 -3.70 16.27
C LEU A 105 4.59 -3.26 15.27
N ILE A 106 5.03 -2.64 14.17
CA ILE A 106 4.19 -2.43 13.00
C ILE A 106 4.57 -3.47 11.95
N VAL A 107 3.57 -4.18 11.46
CA VAL A 107 3.67 -5.12 10.35
C VAL A 107 3.08 -4.47 9.11
N ARG A 108 3.84 -4.45 8.03
CA ARG A 108 3.41 -3.94 6.74
C ARG A 108 3.50 -5.02 5.68
N ALA A 109 2.39 -5.25 4.97
CA ALA A 109 2.31 -6.15 3.83
C ALA A 109 2.18 -5.35 2.53
N ASN A 110 2.94 -5.73 1.51
CA ASN A 110 2.79 -5.24 0.15
C ASN A 110 2.56 -6.44 -0.77
N ALA A 111 1.58 -6.35 -1.64
CA ALA A 111 1.26 -7.41 -2.57
C ALA A 111 1.31 -6.92 -4.02
N GLN A 112 1.69 -7.81 -4.94
CA GLN A 112 1.77 -7.55 -6.38
C GLN A 112 1.25 -8.75 -7.15
N TYR A 113 0.47 -8.50 -8.20
CA TYR A 113 0.21 -9.46 -9.26
C TYR A 113 1.24 -9.25 -10.38
N ASN A 114 2.15 -10.21 -10.54
CA ASN A 114 3.34 -10.05 -11.37
C ASN A 114 4.13 -8.79 -10.94
N ILE A 115 3.98 -7.68 -11.64
CA ILE A 115 4.64 -6.39 -11.34
C ILE A 115 3.64 -5.28 -10.93
N THR A 116 2.33 -5.57 -10.96
CA THR A 116 1.30 -4.57 -10.66
C THR A 116 0.94 -4.61 -9.17
N PRO A 117 1.04 -3.48 -8.46
CA PRO A 117 0.61 -3.41 -7.06
C PRO A 117 -0.86 -3.79 -6.89
N VAL A 118 -1.16 -4.53 -5.83
CA VAL A 118 -2.53 -4.91 -5.45
C VAL A 118 -3.11 -3.80 -4.59
N GLU A 119 -4.17 -3.17 -5.08
CA GLU A 119 -4.93 -2.14 -4.37
C GLU A 119 -6.19 -2.70 -3.69
N ASP A 120 -6.61 -3.90 -4.08
CA ASP A 120 -7.72 -4.62 -3.47
C ASP A 120 -7.40 -4.92 -1.99
N PRO A 121 -8.29 -4.56 -1.05
CA PRO A 121 -8.10 -4.82 0.37
C PRO A 121 -8.15 -6.30 0.75
N GLU A 122 -8.77 -7.17 -0.04
CA GLU A 122 -9.05 -8.55 0.33
C GLU A 122 -7.79 -9.37 0.67
N PRO A 123 -6.71 -9.39 -0.14
CA PRO A 123 -5.51 -10.16 0.19
C PRO A 123 -4.85 -9.69 1.50
N TYR A 124 -4.88 -8.40 1.78
CA TYR A 124 -4.34 -7.83 3.02
C TYR A 124 -5.21 -8.19 4.23
N GLN A 125 -6.53 -8.14 4.09
CA GLN A 125 -7.47 -8.52 5.15
C GLN A 125 -7.34 -10.00 5.50
N GLN A 126 -7.25 -10.87 4.50
CA GLN A 126 -7.02 -12.31 4.70
C GLN A 126 -5.71 -12.54 5.47
N PHE A 127 -4.62 -11.91 5.05
CA PHE A 127 -3.34 -12.03 5.70
C PHE A 127 -3.38 -11.56 7.17
N PHE A 128 -3.85 -10.35 7.42
CA PHE A 128 -3.88 -9.79 8.78
C PHE A 128 -4.85 -10.51 9.70
N THR A 129 -5.97 -11.01 9.20
CA THR A 129 -6.91 -11.83 9.98
C THR A 129 -6.27 -13.15 10.39
N ALA A 130 -5.61 -13.83 9.46
CA ALA A 130 -4.89 -15.06 9.75
C ALA A 130 -3.71 -14.84 10.72
N LEU A 131 -2.95 -13.75 10.54
CA LEU A 131 -1.84 -13.38 11.42
C LEU A 131 -2.32 -13.11 12.85
N GLN A 132 -3.39 -12.37 13.04
CA GLN A 132 -3.97 -12.11 14.36
C GLN A 132 -4.41 -13.39 15.05
N LYS A 133 -5.07 -14.29 14.32
CA LYS A 133 -5.47 -15.61 14.83
C LYS A 133 -4.26 -16.44 15.26
N SER A 134 -3.21 -16.48 14.45
CA SER A 134 -1.98 -17.24 14.75
C SER A 134 -1.25 -16.69 15.97
N LEU A 135 -1.16 -15.36 16.11
CA LEU A 135 -0.57 -14.72 17.29
C LEU A 135 -1.37 -15.01 18.56
N PHE A 136 -2.70 -15.00 18.49
CA PHE A 136 -3.56 -15.35 19.62
C PHE A 136 -3.33 -16.81 20.05
N LEU A 137 -3.28 -17.74 19.11
CA LEU A 137 -3.04 -19.15 19.40
C LEU A 137 -1.64 -19.38 19.99
N THR A 138 -0.61 -18.71 19.47
CA THR A 138 0.75 -18.79 19.99
C THR A 138 0.86 -18.25 21.41
N ALA A 139 0.15 -17.16 21.73
CA ALA A 139 0.13 -16.57 23.07
C ALA A 139 -0.61 -17.44 24.09
N HIS A 140 -1.49 -18.34 23.68
CA HIS A 140 -2.33 -19.18 24.54
C HIS A 140 -1.93 -20.66 24.53
N SER A 141 -1.01 -21.07 23.66
CA SER A 141 -0.41 -22.41 23.70
C SER A 141 0.65 -22.46 24.79
N VAL A 142 0.20 -22.48 26.04
CA VAL A 142 1.06 -22.77 27.19
C VAL A 142 0.86 -24.23 27.49
N ASP A 143 1.89 -25.02 27.30
CA ASP A 143 1.98 -26.39 27.82
C ASP A 143 2.17 -26.38 29.33
#